data_f352910198225a6e377aab7699f6977c
#
_entry.id   f352910198225a6e377aab7699f6977c
#
_cell.length_a   1.000
_cell.length_b   1.000
_cell.length_c   1.000
_cell.angle_alpha   90.00
_cell.angle_beta   90.00
_cell.angle_gamma   90.00
#
_symmetry.space_group_name_H-M   'P 1'
#
loop_
_entity.id
_entity.type
_entity.pdbx_description
1 polymer ?
#
loop_
_entity_poly.entity_id
_entity_poly.type
_entity_poly.pdbx_seq_one_letter_code
_entity_poly.pdbx_strand_id
1 'polypeptide(L)'
;MSNLSKLNVYLVYTEELENRHSTINSAITLIKEICQQKNIEAKIHIVTEPGKDYVNTHIATFNARVNYDKFGDNSIYNDLIMPLNVCQISNFEKHRYIYKLILDSMKDAEAADDGTVMNLIMEDDIVVLKDYINNIVELIGDLNPRDDWDILFTCLNIVDNPEKFLDINKLYNIIISKACYIIKSRQLCEKLYAATNTFKLNIKLTLSKFVKDNNYKAISYNRITFIEGSKLGIHPTSVNPNNYLFLNNNYIALKRLADKKDVTESDIKDAEKMYSESQNIPSVDIQNLMGIIYLNYKDYKKAKEYMCAALNGLKKYKGYSIMKNNEILNNTINIYKYEKDMSNNETIVANSKYS
;
A
#
# COMPACT_ATOMS: atom_id res chain seq x y z
N MET A 1 34.42 4.06 1.01
CA MET A 1 33.94 3.33 2.19
C MET A 1 32.79 4.12 2.76
N SER A 2 31.72 3.46 3.16
CA SER A 2 30.56 4.11 3.81
C SER A 2 31.02 4.78 5.11
N ASN A 3 30.65 6.05 5.32
CA ASN A 3 30.87 6.74 6.58
C ASN A 3 29.73 6.49 7.59
N LEU A 4 28.87 5.51 7.30
CA LEU A 4 27.77 5.13 8.17
C LEU A 4 28.31 4.40 9.39
N SER A 5 28.15 4.96 10.58
CA SER A 5 28.54 4.33 11.86
C SER A 5 27.39 3.59 12.52
N LYS A 6 26.13 4.06 12.27
CA LYS A 6 24.96 3.52 12.94
C LYS A 6 23.71 3.52 12.03
N LEU A 7 23.00 2.40 12.06
CA LEU A 7 21.69 2.24 11.42
C LEU A 7 20.64 1.94 12.50
N ASN A 8 19.79 2.90 12.80
CA ASN A 8 18.61 2.66 13.62
C ASN A 8 17.52 2.05 12.73
N VAL A 9 16.95 0.94 13.14
CA VAL A 9 15.86 0.25 12.44
C VAL A 9 14.61 0.36 13.28
N TYR A 10 13.61 1.06 12.76
CA TYR A 10 12.30 1.22 13.40
C TYR A 10 11.30 0.31 12.69
N LEU A 11 10.76 -0.63 13.43
CA LEU A 11 9.79 -1.59 12.92
C LEU A 11 8.38 -1.18 13.34
N VAL A 12 7.52 -0.89 12.37
CA VAL A 12 6.07 -0.79 12.56
C VAL A 12 5.53 -2.21 12.66
N TYR A 13 5.16 -2.64 13.86
CA TYR A 13 4.85 -4.03 14.16
C TYR A 13 3.43 -4.23 14.67
N THR A 14 2.81 -5.33 14.27
CA THR A 14 1.47 -5.72 14.67
C THR A 14 1.51 -7.13 15.26
N GLU A 15 1.44 -7.21 16.58
CA GLU A 15 1.64 -8.45 17.35
C GLU A 15 0.65 -9.56 16.97
N GLU A 16 -0.58 -9.20 16.62
CA GLU A 16 -1.63 -10.15 16.25
C GLU A 16 -1.41 -10.82 14.88
N LEU A 17 -0.44 -10.38 14.11
CA LEU A 17 -0.13 -10.95 12.79
C LEU A 17 1.01 -11.98 12.87
N GLU A 18 0.77 -13.06 13.61
CA GLU A 18 1.76 -14.11 13.90
C GLU A 18 2.42 -14.69 12.63
N ASN A 19 1.67 -14.76 11.53
CA ASN A 19 2.17 -15.25 10.24
C ASN A 19 3.27 -14.38 9.62
N ARG A 20 3.50 -13.16 10.14
CA ARG A 20 4.57 -12.26 9.70
C ARG A 20 5.83 -12.35 10.55
N HIS A 21 5.73 -12.91 11.76
CA HIS A 21 6.81 -12.90 12.73
C HIS A 21 8.09 -13.56 12.21
N SER A 22 7.98 -14.71 11.53
CA SER A 22 9.15 -15.43 11.02
C SER A 22 9.86 -14.67 9.90
N THR A 23 9.11 -14.06 8.99
CA THR A 23 9.67 -13.32 7.84
C THR A 23 10.34 -12.03 8.28
N ILE A 24 9.71 -11.27 9.17
CA ILE A 24 10.29 -10.02 9.66
C ILE A 24 11.51 -10.27 10.57
N ASN A 25 11.48 -11.31 11.42
CA ASN A 25 12.62 -11.70 12.23
C ASN A 25 13.82 -12.11 11.37
N SER A 26 13.58 -12.82 10.26
CA SER A 26 14.61 -13.16 9.29
C SER A 26 15.20 -11.91 8.63
N ALA A 27 14.38 -10.93 8.26
CA ALA A 27 14.83 -9.67 7.68
C ALA A 27 15.68 -8.87 8.68
N ILE A 28 15.25 -8.78 9.94
CA ILE A 28 15.98 -8.08 11.02
C ILE A 28 17.33 -8.77 11.29
N THR A 29 17.35 -10.10 11.36
CA THR A 29 18.57 -10.88 11.59
C THR A 29 19.55 -10.62 10.47
N LEU A 30 19.11 -10.68 9.22
CA LEU A 30 19.95 -10.39 8.05
C LEU A 30 20.53 -8.97 8.10
N ILE A 31 19.71 -7.96 8.44
CA ILE A 31 20.20 -6.58 8.54
C ILE A 31 21.29 -6.47 9.61
N LYS A 32 21.10 -7.09 10.79
CA LYS A 32 22.10 -7.11 11.85
C LYS A 32 23.41 -7.74 11.42
N GLU A 33 23.34 -8.89 10.75
CA GLU A 33 24.52 -9.61 10.25
C GLU A 33 25.29 -8.78 9.22
N ILE A 34 24.58 -8.14 8.27
CA ILE A 34 25.21 -7.26 7.27
C ILE A 34 25.86 -6.05 7.96
N CYS A 35 25.16 -5.41 8.89
CA CYS A 35 25.71 -4.27 9.61
C CYS A 35 26.97 -4.67 10.40
N GLN A 36 26.94 -5.81 11.08
CA GLN A 36 28.10 -6.33 11.81
C GLN A 36 29.30 -6.57 10.88
N GLN A 37 29.10 -7.19 9.71
CA GLN A 37 30.14 -7.42 8.71
C GLN A 37 30.76 -6.12 8.18
N LYS A 38 30.00 -5.03 8.19
CA LYS A 38 30.42 -3.71 7.71
C LYS A 38 30.85 -2.76 8.84
N ASN A 39 30.96 -3.23 10.08
CA ASN A 39 31.26 -2.43 11.27
C ASN A 39 30.28 -1.27 11.49
N ILE A 40 28.99 -1.50 11.22
CA ILE A 40 27.89 -0.55 11.45
C ILE A 40 27.13 -1.03 12.69
N GLU A 41 26.89 -0.14 13.67
CA GLU A 41 26.00 -0.44 14.80
C GLU A 41 24.55 -0.52 14.29
N ALA A 42 23.87 -1.67 14.47
CA ALA A 42 22.44 -1.81 14.19
C ALA A 42 21.62 -1.78 15.47
N LYS A 43 20.74 -0.78 15.63
CA LYS A 43 19.81 -0.69 16.77
C LYS A 43 18.38 -0.87 16.31
N ILE A 44 17.68 -1.86 16.89
CA ILE A 44 16.31 -2.20 16.51
C ILE A 44 15.33 -1.61 17.52
N HIS A 45 14.33 -0.90 17.02
CA HIS A 45 13.22 -0.33 17.78
C HIS A 45 11.91 -0.90 17.25
N ILE A 46 11.17 -1.63 18.10
CA ILE A 46 9.88 -2.22 17.74
C ILE A 46 8.77 -1.30 18.23
N VAL A 47 7.87 -0.89 17.35
CA VAL A 47 6.74 -0.02 17.63
C VAL A 47 5.45 -0.77 17.40
N THR A 48 4.82 -1.19 18.50
CA THR A 48 3.57 -1.97 18.51
C THR A 48 2.34 -1.09 18.71
N GLU A 49 2.49 0.02 19.44
CA GLU A 49 1.39 0.91 19.81
C GLU A 49 1.30 2.20 18.95
N PRO A 50 0.08 2.73 18.75
CA PRO A 50 -1.19 2.14 19.21
C PRO A 50 -1.65 0.96 18.36
N GLY A 51 -2.05 -0.13 19.00
CA GLY A 51 -2.70 -1.27 18.33
C GLY A 51 -4.10 -0.92 17.82
N LYS A 52 -4.67 -1.76 16.94
CA LYS A 52 -6.00 -1.55 16.36
C LYS A 52 -7.11 -1.47 17.41
N ASP A 53 -7.02 -2.27 18.47
CA ASP A 53 -8.03 -2.32 19.52
C ASP A 53 -8.01 -1.05 20.38
N TYR A 54 -6.81 -0.52 20.65
CA TYR A 54 -6.67 0.78 21.30
C TYR A 54 -7.29 1.90 20.45
N VAL A 55 -6.97 1.93 19.14
CA VAL A 55 -7.56 2.90 18.21
C VAL A 55 -9.08 2.79 18.17
N ASN A 56 -9.61 1.57 18.11
CA ASN A 56 -11.07 1.33 18.09
C ASN A 56 -11.75 1.82 19.36
N THR A 57 -11.16 1.56 20.52
CA THR A 57 -11.68 2.02 21.82
C THR A 57 -11.65 3.55 21.95
N HIS A 58 -10.64 4.20 21.36
CA HIS A 58 -10.45 5.65 21.42
C HIS A 58 -10.79 6.36 20.12
N ILE A 59 -11.64 5.76 19.29
CA ILE A 59 -11.92 6.23 17.92
C ILE A 59 -12.40 7.70 17.87
N ALA A 60 -13.12 8.15 18.90
CA ALA A 60 -13.57 9.55 18.99
C ALA A 60 -12.40 10.54 19.07
N THR A 61 -11.34 10.20 19.81
CA THR A 61 -10.11 11.00 19.91
C THR A 61 -9.39 11.08 18.58
N PHE A 62 -9.33 9.97 17.85
CA PHE A 62 -8.71 9.95 16.54
C PHE A 62 -9.54 10.68 15.49
N ASN A 63 -10.88 10.51 15.53
CA ASN A 63 -11.78 11.22 14.63
C ASN A 63 -11.73 12.74 14.80
N ALA A 64 -11.44 13.26 16.00
CA ALA A 64 -11.25 14.70 16.23
C ALA A 64 -10.04 15.26 15.47
N ARG A 65 -9.11 14.42 15.00
CA ARG A 65 -7.94 14.80 14.21
C ARG A 65 -8.13 14.59 12.70
N VAL A 66 -9.30 14.08 12.30
CA VAL A 66 -9.63 13.87 10.88
C VAL A 66 -9.95 15.21 10.24
N ASN A 67 -9.39 15.45 9.07
CA ASN A 67 -9.69 16.62 8.24
C ASN A 67 -9.93 16.17 6.79
N TYR A 68 -11.15 16.33 6.32
CA TYR A 68 -11.55 16.01 4.95
C TYR A 68 -11.58 17.23 4.01
N ASP A 69 -11.15 18.41 4.46
CA ASP A 69 -11.07 19.58 3.59
C ASP A 69 -10.16 19.27 2.39
N LYS A 70 -10.55 19.76 1.24
CA LYS A 70 -9.72 19.63 0.04
C LYS A 70 -8.37 20.33 0.23
N PHE A 71 -7.37 19.81 -0.42
CA PHE A 71 -6.15 20.56 -0.74
C PHE A 71 -6.50 21.61 -1.80
N GLY A 72 -5.59 22.46 -2.22
CA GLY A 72 -5.87 23.47 -3.28
C GLY A 72 -6.58 22.84 -4.49
N ASP A 73 -7.35 23.63 -5.21
CA ASP A 73 -8.36 23.19 -6.19
C ASP A 73 -7.87 22.18 -7.25
N ASN A 74 -6.60 22.24 -7.63
CA ASN A 74 -6.00 21.35 -8.64
C ASN A 74 -5.16 20.21 -8.07
N SER A 75 -5.29 19.90 -6.78
CA SER A 75 -4.49 18.84 -6.16
C SER A 75 -4.96 17.46 -6.59
N ILE A 76 -4.06 16.66 -7.16
CA ILE A 76 -4.30 15.24 -7.50
C ILE A 76 -4.62 14.37 -6.28
N TYR A 77 -4.34 14.87 -5.07
CA TYR A 77 -4.64 14.16 -3.83
C TYR A 77 -6.09 14.34 -3.38
N ASN A 78 -6.85 15.27 -3.96
CA ASN A 78 -8.24 15.50 -3.57
C ASN A 78 -9.14 14.28 -3.81
N ASP A 79 -8.91 13.56 -4.90
CA ASP A 79 -9.65 12.33 -5.24
C ASP A 79 -9.23 11.13 -4.38
N LEU A 80 -8.17 11.28 -3.59
CA LEU A 80 -7.61 10.25 -2.72
C LEU A 80 -7.96 10.47 -1.24
N ILE A 81 -8.65 11.56 -0.92
CA ILE A 81 -9.16 11.82 0.44
C ILE A 81 -10.28 10.84 0.73
N MET A 82 -10.08 9.97 1.71
CA MET A 82 -11.07 8.99 2.13
C MET A 82 -11.00 8.73 3.64
N PRO A 83 -12.10 8.29 4.25
CA PRO A 83 -12.07 7.85 5.63
C PRO A 83 -11.04 6.76 5.86
N LEU A 84 -10.21 6.92 6.87
CA LEU A 84 -9.25 5.90 7.28
C LEU A 84 -9.95 4.86 8.16
N ASN A 85 -9.66 3.58 7.93
CA ASN A 85 -10.09 2.53 8.83
C ASN A 85 -9.15 2.44 10.07
N VAL A 86 -9.56 1.69 11.08
CA VAL A 86 -8.83 1.53 12.34
C VAL A 86 -7.39 1.07 12.14
N CYS A 87 -7.15 0.13 11.21
CA CYS A 87 -5.82 -0.37 10.91
C CYS A 87 -4.94 0.70 10.23
N GLN A 88 -5.54 1.52 9.36
CA GLN A 88 -4.85 2.64 8.72
C GLN A 88 -4.48 3.73 9.72
N ILE A 89 -5.35 4.01 10.69
CA ILE A 89 -5.09 4.96 11.77
C ILE A 89 -3.97 4.43 12.68
N SER A 90 -4.05 3.16 13.09
CA SER A 90 -3.00 2.52 13.89
C SER A 90 -1.63 2.59 13.18
N ASN A 91 -1.56 2.21 11.92
CA ASN A 91 -0.34 2.30 11.13
C ASN A 91 0.17 3.75 11.02
N PHE A 92 -0.71 4.71 10.77
CA PHE A 92 -0.37 6.13 10.70
C PHE A 92 0.25 6.64 12.00
N GLU A 93 -0.35 6.32 13.14
CA GLU A 93 0.15 6.72 14.46
C GLU A 93 1.49 6.07 14.80
N LYS A 94 1.71 4.81 14.44
CA LYS A 94 3.00 4.14 14.63
C LYS A 94 4.11 4.87 13.86
N HIS A 95 3.87 5.25 12.60
CA HIS A 95 4.83 6.05 11.83
C HIS A 95 5.07 7.43 12.47
N ARG A 96 4.00 8.10 12.91
CA ARG A 96 4.13 9.37 13.61
C ARG A 96 4.95 9.24 14.89
N TYR A 97 4.73 8.18 15.65
CA TYR A 97 5.51 7.90 16.87
C TYR A 97 6.99 7.62 16.56
N ILE A 98 7.27 6.92 15.47
CA ILE A 98 8.65 6.71 15.00
C ILE A 98 9.34 8.05 14.70
N TYR A 99 8.68 8.97 14.01
CA TYR A 99 9.27 10.30 13.77
C TYR A 99 9.61 11.00 15.08
N LYS A 100 8.75 10.88 16.09
CA LYS A 100 9.03 11.41 17.44
C LYS A 100 10.25 10.74 18.09
N LEU A 101 10.33 9.40 18.02
CA LEU A 101 11.47 8.64 18.57
C LEU A 101 12.80 9.05 17.92
N ILE A 102 12.80 9.25 16.60
CA ILE A 102 13.97 9.75 15.87
C ILE A 102 14.37 11.14 16.40
N LEU A 103 13.41 12.04 16.53
CA LEU A 103 13.66 13.40 17.04
C LEU A 103 14.19 13.38 18.47
N ASP A 104 13.61 12.57 19.34
CA ASP A 104 14.04 12.48 20.74
C ASP A 104 15.46 11.89 20.82
N SER A 105 15.80 10.87 20.00
CA SER A 105 17.16 10.32 19.94
C SER A 105 18.21 11.31 19.43
N MET A 106 17.80 12.28 18.63
CA MET A 106 18.68 13.33 18.10
C MET A 106 18.87 14.51 19.05
N LYS A 107 17.99 14.69 20.06
CA LYS A 107 18.15 15.74 21.08
C LYS A 107 19.30 15.43 22.05
N ASP A 108 19.41 14.14 22.40
CA ASP A 108 20.47 13.70 23.31
C ASP A 108 21.86 13.70 22.64
N ALA A 109 21.86 13.87 21.32
CA ALA A 109 23.05 13.86 20.47
C ALA A 109 23.49 15.26 20.02
N GLU A 110 23.31 16.31 20.85
CA GLU A 110 23.78 17.68 20.54
C GLU A 110 25.28 17.79 20.18
N ALA A 111 26.03 16.69 20.38
CA ALA A 111 27.44 16.58 19.98
C ALA A 111 27.70 15.70 18.76
N ALA A 112 26.69 15.04 18.17
CA ALA A 112 26.88 14.00 17.18
C ALA A 112 25.88 14.03 16.01
N ASP A 113 25.53 15.20 15.50
CA ASP A 113 25.04 15.32 14.11
C ASP A 113 26.27 15.28 13.16
N ASP A 114 27.11 14.27 13.40
CA ASP A 114 28.31 14.03 12.58
C ASP A 114 27.95 13.47 11.19
N GLY A 115 26.65 13.37 10.90
CA GLY A 115 26.16 12.85 9.65
C GLY A 115 26.51 11.38 9.42
N THR A 116 26.68 10.57 10.49
CA THR A 116 27.04 9.14 10.38
C THR A 116 25.91 8.19 10.77
N VAL A 117 24.74 8.71 11.13
CA VAL A 117 23.56 7.92 11.56
C VAL A 117 22.45 7.99 10.52
N MET A 118 21.82 6.87 10.25
CA MET A 118 20.60 6.79 9.41
C MET A 118 19.48 6.05 10.12
N ASN A 119 18.26 6.31 9.71
CA ASN A 119 17.05 5.74 10.30
C ASN A 119 16.26 4.99 9.22
N LEU A 120 16.28 3.66 9.29
CA LEU A 120 15.51 2.76 8.45
C LEU A 120 14.15 2.50 9.10
N ILE A 121 13.08 2.82 8.42
CA ILE A 121 11.71 2.55 8.86
C ILE A 121 11.16 1.42 8.01
N MET A 122 10.64 0.37 8.66
CA MET A 122 10.12 -0.84 8.03
C MET A 122 8.74 -1.18 8.59
N GLU A 123 7.84 -1.66 7.73
CA GLU A 123 6.60 -2.31 8.18
C GLU A 123 6.82 -3.82 8.36
N ASP A 124 5.98 -4.46 9.19
CA ASP A 124 6.04 -5.89 9.47
C ASP A 124 5.65 -6.80 8.30
N ASP A 125 5.21 -6.19 7.20
CA ASP A 125 4.85 -6.85 5.94
C ASP A 125 6.06 -7.09 5.02
N ILE A 126 7.26 -6.76 5.45
CA ILE A 126 8.46 -6.90 4.65
C ILE A 126 8.93 -8.35 4.57
N VAL A 127 9.24 -8.78 3.36
CA VAL A 127 9.84 -10.08 3.04
C VAL A 127 11.16 -9.86 2.31
N VAL A 128 12.15 -10.67 2.66
CA VAL A 128 13.42 -10.77 1.93
C VAL A 128 13.46 -12.09 1.18
N LEU A 129 13.57 -12.02 -0.13
CA LEU A 129 13.77 -13.21 -0.94
C LEU A 129 15.27 -13.54 -1.07
N LYS A 130 15.59 -14.83 -1.02
CA LYS A 130 16.96 -15.33 -1.01
C LYS A 130 17.81 -14.79 -2.16
N ASP A 131 17.22 -14.67 -3.34
CA ASP A 131 17.91 -14.21 -4.56
C ASP A 131 18.32 -12.73 -4.50
N TYR A 132 17.76 -11.94 -3.58
CA TYR A 132 18.01 -10.51 -3.47
C TYR A 132 18.82 -10.10 -2.24
N ILE A 133 19.34 -11.07 -1.47
CA ILE A 133 20.17 -10.79 -0.28
C ILE A 133 21.40 -9.94 -0.66
N ASN A 134 22.05 -10.24 -1.77
CA ASN A 134 23.21 -9.47 -2.24
C ASN A 134 22.85 -8.00 -2.51
N ASN A 135 21.65 -7.72 -2.99
CA ASN A 135 21.20 -6.35 -3.23
C ASN A 135 21.05 -5.57 -1.89
N ILE A 136 20.67 -6.25 -0.80
CA ILE A 136 20.57 -5.63 0.53
C ILE A 136 21.98 -5.37 1.09
N VAL A 137 22.92 -6.30 0.86
CA VAL A 137 24.33 -6.13 1.23
C VAL A 137 24.93 -4.93 0.50
N GLU A 138 24.65 -4.79 -0.80
CA GLU A 138 25.08 -3.64 -1.61
C GLU A 138 24.41 -2.35 -1.11
N LEU A 139 23.08 -2.35 -0.93
CA LEU A 139 22.35 -1.18 -0.43
C LEU A 139 22.98 -0.65 0.86
N ILE A 140 23.12 -1.50 1.89
CA ILE A 140 23.69 -1.08 3.18
C ILE A 140 25.14 -0.61 3.03
N GLY A 141 25.89 -1.23 2.11
CA GLY A 141 27.28 -0.82 1.81
C GLY A 141 27.40 0.50 1.05
N ASP A 142 26.40 0.83 0.25
CA ASP A 142 26.33 2.05 -0.55
C ASP A 142 25.75 3.24 0.23
N LEU A 143 25.14 3.01 1.42
CA LEU A 143 24.60 4.08 2.25
C LEU A 143 25.70 5.04 2.69
N ASN A 144 25.57 6.30 2.28
CA ASN A 144 26.45 7.38 2.71
C ASN A 144 25.60 8.55 3.26
N PRO A 145 25.72 8.87 4.55
CA PRO A 145 24.96 9.95 5.16
C PRO A 145 25.20 11.32 4.55
N ARG A 146 26.34 11.51 3.86
CA ARG A 146 26.71 12.76 3.20
C ARG A 146 26.13 12.93 1.80
N ASP A 147 25.51 11.88 1.25
CA ASP A 147 24.88 11.98 -0.06
C ASP A 147 23.75 13.01 -0.04
N ASP A 148 23.57 13.69 -1.17
CA ASP A 148 22.57 14.73 -1.31
C ASP A 148 21.18 14.13 -1.62
N TRP A 149 20.50 13.62 -0.58
CA TRP A 149 19.09 13.19 -0.59
C TRP A 149 18.51 13.28 0.83
N ASP A 150 17.19 13.38 0.94
CA ASP A 150 16.47 13.47 2.22
C ASP A 150 15.83 12.16 2.63
N ILE A 151 15.26 11.44 1.65
CA ILE A 151 14.58 10.17 1.85
C ILE A 151 14.92 9.18 0.74
N LEU A 152 15.21 7.94 1.13
CA LEU A 152 15.50 6.83 0.23
C LEU A 152 14.44 5.73 0.40
N PHE A 153 13.70 5.44 -0.66
CA PHE A 153 12.76 4.33 -0.71
C PHE A 153 13.46 3.06 -1.19
N THR A 154 13.27 1.96 -0.47
CA THR A 154 13.96 0.69 -0.72
C THR A 154 13.02 -0.42 -1.23
N CYS A 155 11.70 -0.16 -1.27
CA CYS A 155 10.69 -1.10 -1.74
C CYS A 155 10.08 -0.74 -3.10
N LEU A 156 10.61 0.28 -3.79
CA LEU A 156 10.15 0.62 -5.14
C LEU A 156 10.93 -0.23 -6.14
N ASN A 157 10.24 -1.21 -6.72
CA ASN A 157 10.80 -2.00 -7.81
C ASN A 157 10.61 -1.23 -9.12
N ILE A 158 11.56 -0.38 -9.47
CA ILE A 158 11.59 0.31 -10.75
C ILE A 158 12.38 -0.59 -11.71
N VAL A 159 11.70 -1.09 -12.73
CA VAL A 159 12.28 -2.03 -13.71
C VAL A 159 12.92 -1.22 -14.84
N ASP A 160 14.05 -1.74 -15.37
CA ASP A 160 14.72 -1.30 -16.60
C ASP A 160 15.51 0.03 -16.59
N ASN A 161 16.07 0.43 -15.46
CA ASN A 161 17.03 1.53 -15.42
C ASN A 161 18.39 1.05 -14.88
N PRO A 162 19.52 1.36 -15.53
CA PRO A 162 20.85 0.91 -15.09
C PRO A 162 21.37 1.64 -13.84
N GLU A 163 20.80 2.82 -13.52
CA GLU A 163 21.23 3.60 -12.35
C GLU A 163 20.81 2.93 -11.05
N LYS A 164 21.72 2.89 -10.06
CA LYS A 164 21.44 2.31 -8.74
C LYS A 164 20.45 3.16 -7.93
N PHE A 165 20.53 4.49 -8.04
CA PHE A 165 19.69 5.42 -7.33
C PHE A 165 18.95 6.33 -8.31
N LEU A 166 17.65 6.39 -8.20
CA LEU A 166 16.76 7.13 -9.10
C LEU A 166 16.06 8.26 -8.35
N ASP A 167 16.02 9.43 -8.97
CA ASP A 167 15.19 10.55 -8.50
C ASP A 167 13.71 10.26 -8.78
N ILE A 168 13.01 9.81 -7.74
CA ILE A 168 11.60 9.40 -7.89
C ILE A 168 10.65 10.59 -8.03
N ASN A 169 11.06 11.80 -7.65
CA ASN A 169 10.23 12.98 -7.86
C ASN A 169 10.03 13.31 -9.33
N LYS A 170 10.99 12.93 -10.18
CA LYS A 170 10.88 13.08 -11.64
C LYS A 170 10.05 11.98 -12.29
N LEU A 171 10.00 10.78 -11.67
CA LEU A 171 9.39 9.61 -12.27
C LEU A 171 7.92 9.43 -11.90
N TYR A 172 7.50 9.88 -10.73
CA TYR A 172 6.16 9.64 -10.20
C TYR A 172 5.49 10.89 -9.69
N ASN A 173 4.24 11.08 -10.03
CA ASN A 173 3.39 12.12 -9.43
C ASN A 173 2.99 11.75 -8.00
N ILE A 174 2.84 10.46 -7.71
CA ILE A 174 2.52 9.91 -6.39
C ILE A 174 3.49 8.77 -6.10
N ILE A 175 4.16 8.83 -4.94
CA ILE A 175 5.07 7.79 -4.47
C ILE A 175 4.23 6.75 -3.68
N ILE A 176 4.13 5.52 -4.20
CA ILE A 176 3.19 4.53 -3.67
C ILE A 176 3.85 3.53 -2.70
N SER A 177 5.15 3.53 -2.50
CA SER A 177 5.81 2.59 -1.59
C SER A 177 6.34 3.27 -0.34
N LYS A 178 5.98 2.71 0.83
CA LYS A 178 6.42 3.20 2.14
C LYS A 178 6.76 2.10 3.13
N ALA A 179 6.60 0.84 2.71
CA ALA A 179 6.81 -0.29 3.63
C ALA A 179 8.26 -0.38 4.12
N CYS A 180 9.21 0.21 3.36
CA CYS A 180 10.59 0.31 3.79
C CYS A 180 11.25 1.56 3.18
N TYR A 181 11.76 2.45 4.02
CA TYR A 181 12.43 3.69 3.60
C TYR A 181 13.41 4.18 4.65
N ILE A 182 14.41 4.97 4.23
CA ILE A 182 15.44 5.54 5.09
C ILE A 182 15.29 7.05 5.14
N ILE A 183 15.38 7.61 6.34
CA ILE A 183 15.44 9.06 6.60
C ILE A 183 16.74 9.36 7.34
N LYS A 184 17.44 10.43 6.92
CA LYS A 184 18.63 10.93 7.59
C LYS A 184 18.47 12.33 8.17
N SER A 185 17.56 13.13 7.63
CA SER A 185 17.38 14.54 8.01
C SER A 185 16.48 14.68 9.23
N ARG A 186 17.02 15.33 10.28
CA ARG A 186 16.24 15.76 11.45
C ARG A 186 15.11 16.70 11.04
N GLN A 187 15.41 17.67 10.19
CA GLN A 187 14.42 18.65 9.72
C GLN A 187 13.25 17.99 9.00
N LEU A 188 13.50 16.93 8.19
CA LEU A 188 12.45 16.14 7.56
C LEU A 188 11.57 15.46 8.60
N CYS A 189 12.17 14.84 9.64
CA CYS A 189 11.42 14.21 10.72
C CYS A 189 10.56 15.19 11.51
N GLU A 190 11.08 16.38 11.84
CA GLU A 190 10.33 17.44 12.56
C GLU A 190 9.09 17.85 11.78
N LYS A 191 9.25 18.11 10.49
CA LYS A 191 8.13 18.51 9.64
C LYS A 191 7.16 17.37 9.37
N LEU A 192 7.63 16.12 9.20
CA LEU A 192 6.75 14.93 9.09
C LEU A 192 5.95 14.73 10.37
N TYR A 193 6.58 14.85 11.54
CA TYR A 193 5.88 14.75 12.81
C TYR A 193 4.78 15.80 12.95
N ALA A 194 5.05 17.04 12.54
CA ALA A 194 4.05 18.11 12.54
C ALA A 194 2.94 17.85 11.50
N ALA A 195 3.30 17.46 10.28
CA ALA A 195 2.34 17.20 9.20
C ALA A 195 1.42 16.00 9.48
N THR A 196 1.86 15.06 10.29
CA THR A 196 1.08 13.89 10.72
C THR A 196 0.21 14.16 11.96
N ASN A 197 0.06 15.40 12.39
CA ASN A 197 -0.85 15.73 13.49
C ASN A 197 -2.33 15.61 13.13
N THR A 198 -2.67 15.70 11.85
CA THR A 198 -4.04 15.54 11.34
C THR A 198 -4.11 14.41 10.31
N PHE A 199 -5.22 13.67 10.30
CA PHE A 199 -5.49 12.62 9.32
C PHE A 199 -6.25 13.19 8.14
N LYS A 200 -5.67 13.18 6.96
CA LYS A 200 -6.31 13.61 5.72
C LYS A 200 -6.18 12.57 4.63
N LEU A 201 -5.04 11.92 4.61
CA LEU A 201 -4.68 10.81 3.73
C LEU A 201 -4.11 9.67 4.57
N ASN A 202 -4.06 8.46 4.05
CA ASN A 202 -3.27 7.40 4.69
C ASN A 202 -1.79 7.80 4.73
N ILE A 203 -0.99 7.16 5.58
CA ILE A 203 0.42 7.54 5.80
C ILE A 203 1.24 7.51 4.50
N LYS A 204 0.97 6.56 3.59
CA LYS A 204 1.62 6.40 2.29
C LYS A 204 1.44 7.64 1.41
N LEU A 205 0.21 8.10 1.29
CA LEU A 205 -0.14 9.29 0.51
C LEU A 205 0.31 10.57 1.21
N THR A 206 0.22 10.61 2.54
CA THR A 206 0.71 11.74 3.34
C THR A 206 2.21 11.95 3.14
N LEU A 207 3.00 10.88 3.20
CA LEU A 207 4.45 10.94 2.97
C LEU A 207 4.76 11.38 1.53
N SER A 208 4.08 10.80 0.54
CA SER A 208 4.24 11.18 -0.87
C SER A 208 3.95 12.66 -1.11
N LYS A 209 2.79 13.13 -0.65
CA LYS A 209 2.40 14.53 -0.78
C LYS A 209 3.38 15.45 -0.08
N PHE A 210 3.76 15.11 1.15
CA PHE A 210 4.66 15.92 1.95
C PHE A 210 6.03 16.10 1.28
N VAL A 211 6.61 15.02 0.76
CA VAL A 211 7.89 15.05 0.04
C VAL A 211 7.81 15.95 -1.19
N LYS A 212 6.73 15.83 -1.96
CA LYS A 212 6.49 16.63 -3.18
C LYS A 212 6.26 18.11 -2.90
N ASP A 213 5.38 18.43 -1.95
CA ASP A 213 5.01 19.82 -1.66
C ASP A 213 6.18 20.64 -1.06
N ASN A 214 7.11 19.97 -0.39
CA ASN A 214 8.24 20.62 0.25
C ASN A 214 9.56 20.47 -0.52
N ASN A 215 9.50 19.91 -1.75
CA ASN A 215 10.65 19.70 -2.62
C ASN A 215 11.81 18.92 -1.96
N TYR A 216 11.48 17.97 -1.07
CA TYR A 216 12.48 17.07 -0.53
C TYR A 216 13.04 16.16 -1.61
N LYS A 217 14.35 15.95 -1.58
CA LYS A 217 15.03 15.09 -2.54
C LYS A 217 14.77 13.63 -2.17
N ALA A 218 13.82 13.03 -2.88
CA ALA A 218 13.43 11.64 -2.71
C ALA A 218 14.05 10.78 -3.80
N ILE A 219 14.76 9.76 -3.38
CA ILE A 219 15.38 8.78 -4.29
C ILE A 219 14.85 7.37 -4.02
N SER A 220 15.01 6.49 -4.97
CA SER A 220 14.75 5.06 -4.83
C SER A 220 15.99 4.26 -5.15
N TYR A 221 16.23 3.21 -4.37
CA TYR A 221 17.20 2.18 -4.75
C TYR A 221 16.60 1.30 -5.83
N ASN A 222 17.25 1.28 -6.98
CA ASN A 222 16.72 0.65 -8.19
C ASN A 222 17.11 -0.84 -8.31
N ARG A 223 17.11 -1.55 -7.19
CA ARG A 223 17.27 -3.00 -7.15
C ARG A 223 16.29 -3.58 -6.15
N ILE A 224 15.82 -4.77 -6.44
CA ILE A 224 14.93 -5.48 -5.52
C ILE A 224 15.70 -5.81 -4.24
N THR A 225 15.23 -5.28 -3.12
CA THR A 225 15.80 -5.52 -1.78
C THR A 225 14.72 -6.07 -0.86
N PHE A 226 13.89 -5.18 -0.35
CA PHE A 226 12.76 -5.48 0.51
C PHE A 226 11.48 -5.47 -0.32
N ILE A 227 10.59 -6.41 -0.08
CA ILE A 227 9.33 -6.54 -0.83
C ILE A 227 8.18 -6.57 0.17
N GLU A 228 7.08 -5.89 -0.14
CA GLU A 228 5.85 -6.01 0.64
C GLU A 228 5.27 -7.42 0.42
N GLY A 229 5.19 -8.22 1.47
CA GLY A 229 4.71 -9.61 1.39
C GLY A 229 3.26 -9.72 0.94
N SER A 230 2.44 -8.70 1.26
CA SER A 230 1.07 -8.60 0.75
C SER A 230 1.00 -8.39 -0.76
N LYS A 231 2.00 -7.78 -1.37
CA LYS A 231 2.09 -7.65 -2.84
C LYS A 231 2.48 -8.96 -3.53
N LEU A 232 3.18 -9.83 -2.82
CA LEU A 232 3.54 -11.17 -3.29
C LEU A 232 2.48 -12.23 -2.96
N GLY A 233 1.43 -11.87 -2.21
CA GLY A 233 0.45 -12.83 -1.70
C GLY A 233 0.98 -13.75 -0.60
N ILE A 234 2.18 -13.47 -0.05
CA ILE A 234 2.78 -14.22 1.06
C ILE A 234 2.05 -13.89 2.37
N HIS A 235 1.68 -12.63 2.55
CA HIS A 235 0.94 -12.17 3.71
C HIS A 235 -0.42 -11.61 3.32
N PRO A 236 -1.48 -11.86 4.11
CA PRO A 236 -2.72 -11.13 3.96
C PRO A 236 -2.49 -9.66 4.30
N THR A 237 -3.08 -8.75 3.53
CA THR A 237 -3.02 -7.33 3.86
C THR A 237 -3.93 -7.01 5.04
N SER A 238 -3.41 -6.34 6.07
CA SER A 238 -4.17 -5.92 7.24
C SER A 238 -4.75 -4.51 7.11
N VAL A 239 -4.13 -3.69 6.26
CA VAL A 239 -4.41 -2.25 6.14
C VAL A 239 -5.24 -1.93 4.90
N ASN A 240 -4.94 -2.59 3.79
CA ASN A 240 -5.62 -2.38 2.53
C ASN A 240 -5.70 -3.71 1.77
N PRO A 241 -6.84 -4.40 1.78
CA PRO A 241 -6.99 -5.70 1.14
C PRO A 241 -6.71 -5.70 -0.37
N ASN A 242 -6.58 -4.54 -0.99
CA ASN A 242 -6.36 -4.38 -2.43
C ASN A 242 -4.94 -3.99 -2.83
N ASN A 243 -4.00 -3.93 -1.90
CA ASN A 243 -2.64 -3.39 -2.17
C ASN A 243 -1.84 -4.21 -3.21
N TYR A 244 -2.07 -5.52 -3.32
CA TYR A 244 -1.37 -6.38 -4.28
C TYR A 244 -1.97 -6.32 -5.70
N LEU A 245 -3.18 -5.78 -5.85
CA LEU A 245 -3.85 -5.75 -7.14
C LEU A 245 -3.19 -4.79 -8.13
N PHE A 246 -2.62 -3.69 -7.65
CA PHE A 246 -1.98 -2.68 -8.50
C PHE A 246 -0.70 -3.16 -9.20
N LEU A 247 -0.10 -4.27 -8.75
CA LEU A 247 1.10 -4.86 -9.34
C LEU A 247 0.80 -6.16 -10.10
N ASN A 248 -0.43 -6.64 -10.06
CA ASN A 248 -0.83 -7.83 -10.78
C ASN A 248 -1.23 -7.46 -12.20
N ASN A 249 -0.46 -7.91 -13.18
CA ASN A 249 -0.75 -7.67 -14.58
C ASN A 249 -2.16 -8.15 -14.96
N ASN A 250 -2.63 -9.25 -14.35
CA ASN A 250 -3.97 -9.79 -14.58
C ASN A 250 -5.05 -8.84 -14.05
N TYR A 251 -4.85 -8.20 -12.89
CA TYR A 251 -5.80 -7.20 -12.38
C TYR A 251 -5.89 -5.99 -13.31
N ILE A 252 -4.75 -5.47 -13.78
CA ILE A 252 -4.71 -4.33 -14.71
C ILE A 252 -5.41 -4.68 -16.02
N ALA A 253 -5.18 -5.89 -16.52
CA ALA A 253 -5.81 -6.37 -17.75
C ALA A 253 -7.32 -6.57 -17.55
N LEU A 254 -7.76 -7.18 -16.45
CA LEU A 254 -9.19 -7.32 -16.11
C LEU A 254 -9.86 -5.96 -15.96
N LYS A 255 -9.19 -4.98 -15.35
CA LYS A 255 -9.74 -3.62 -15.25
C LYS A 255 -9.95 -2.99 -16.63
N ARG A 256 -8.98 -3.14 -17.54
CA ARG A 256 -9.13 -2.65 -18.93
C ARG A 256 -10.30 -3.33 -19.65
N LEU A 257 -10.51 -4.62 -19.44
CA LEU A 257 -11.65 -5.35 -19.98
C LEU A 257 -12.98 -4.89 -19.36
N ALA A 258 -13.00 -4.61 -18.06
CA ALA A 258 -14.19 -4.08 -17.38
C ALA A 258 -14.58 -2.67 -17.86
N ASP A 259 -13.61 -1.86 -18.29
CA ASP A 259 -13.86 -0.52 -18.86
C ASP A 259 -14.35 -0.57 -20.33
N LYS A 260 -14.32 -1.76 -20.96
CA LYS A 260 -14.76 -1.97 -22.36
C LYS A 260 -16.29 -2.04 -22.43
N LYS A 261 -16.93 -1.25 -23.30
CA LYS A 261 -18.38 -1.28 -23.48
C LYS A 261 -18.87 -2.51 -24.27
N ASP A 262 -18.08 -2.93 -25.27
CA ASP A 262 -18.40 -4.04 -26.16
C ASP A 262 -17.41 -5.18 -25.92
N VAL A 263 -17.71 -6.00 -24.89
CA VAL A 263 -16.91 -7.18 -24.53
C VAL A 263 -17.26 -8.33 -25.49
N THR A 264 -16.24 -8.97 -26.05
CA THR A 264 -16.39 -10.09 -26.99
C THR A 264 -16.20 -11.43 -26.29
N GLU A 265 -16.54 -12.54 -26.97
CA GLU A 265 -16.30 -13.91 -26.46
C GLU A 265 -14.80 -14.18 -26.24
N SER A 266 -13.91 -13.60 -27.06
CA SER A 266 -12.46 -13.69 -26.86
C SER A 266 -12.04 -12.98 -25.57
N ASP A 267 -12.59 -11.77 -25.30
CA ASP A 267 -12.32 -11.05 -24.07
C ASP A 267 -12.75 -11.84 -22.83
N ILE A 268 -13.87 -12.56 -22.91
CA ILE A 268 -14.35 -13.44 -21.82
C ILE A 268 -13.37 -14.60 -21.57
N LYS A 269 -12.87 -15.25 -22.63
CA LYS A 269 -11.87 -16.34 -22.49
C LYS A 269 -10.59 -15.84 -21.84
N ASP A 270 -10.13 -14.65 -22.23
CA ASP A 270 -8.96 -14.01 -21.64
C ASP A 270 -9.20 -13.64 -20.17
N ALA A 271 -10.38 -13.10 -19.86
CA ALA A 271 -10.76 -12.75 -18.48
C ALA A 271 -10.85 -13.99 -17.58
N GLU A 272 -11.45 -15.10 -18.05
CA GLU A 272 -11.53 -16.36 -17.30
C GLU A 272 -10.13 -16.95 -17.04
N LYS A 273 -9.23 -16.90 -18.03
CA LYS A 273 -7.83 -17.30 -17.86
C LYS A 273 -7.14 -16.47 -16.79
N MET A 274 -7.21 -15.14 -16.89
CA MET A 274 -6.59 -14.22 -15.90
C MET A 274 -7.19 -14.44 -14.51
N TYR A 275 -8.49 -14.66 -14.41
CA TYR A 275 -9.17 -14.96 -13.16
C TYR A 275 -8.66 -16.27 -12.55
N SER A 276 -8.53 -17.32 -13.34
CA SER A 276 -8.03 -18.62 -12.88
C SER A 276 -6.59 -18.55 -12.38
N GLU A 277 -5.74 -17.80 -13.06
CA GLU A 277 -4.35 -17.54 -12.67
C GLU A 277 -4.26 -16.70 -11.39
N SER A 278 -5.31 -15.94 -11.09
CA SER A 278 -5.40 -15.06 -9.92
C SER A 278 -6.09 -15.69 -8.72
N GLN A 279 -6.51 -16.95 -8.78
CA GLN A 279 -7.33 -17.61 -7.73
C GLN A 279 -6.65 -17.73 -6.36
N ASN A 280 -5.31 -17.66 -6.30
CA ASN A 280 -4.58 -17.58 -5.04
C ASN A 280 -4.71 -16.21 -4.34
N ILE A 281 -5.40 -15.28 -4.97
CA ILE A 281 -5.66 -13.92 -4.48
C ILE A 281 -7.17 -13.81 -4.27
N PRO A 282 -7.71 -14.10 -3.06
CA PRO A 282 -9.13 -13.90 -2.78
C PRO A 282 -9.42 -12.41 -2.81
N SER A 283 -9.79 -11.90 -3.97
CA SER A 283 -9.99 -10.49 -4.17
C SER A 283 -11.43 -10.19 -4.52
N VAL A 284 -12.09 -9.50 -3.61
CA VAL A 284 -13.39 -8.88 -3.83
C VAL A 284 -13.37 -8.03 -5.11
N ASP A 285 -12.25 -7.34 -5.36
CA ASP A 285 -12.10 -6.49 -6.55
C ASP A 285 -12.02 -7.28 -7.84
N ILE A 286 -11.29 -8.40 -7.88
CA ILE A 286 -11.25 -9.27 -9.06
C ILE A 286 -12.64 -9.83 -9.34
N GLN A 287 -13.36 -10.27 -8.31
CA GLN A 287 -14.74 -10.74 -8.46
C GLN A 287 -15.67 -9.62 -8.95
N ASN A 288 -15.52 -8.40 -8.44
CA ASN A 288 -16.27 -7.25 -8.92
C ASN A 288 -15.95 -6.92 -10.39
N LEU A 289 -14.68 -6.95 -10.79
CA LEU A 289 -14.28 -6.76 -12.19
C LEU A 289 -14.85 -7.82 -13.12
N MET A 290 -14.80 -9.10 -12.73
CA MET A 290 -15.42 -10.18 -13.48
C MET A 290 -16.93 -9.96 -13.63
N GLY A 291 -17.60 -9.54 -12.56
CA GLY A 291 -19.02 -9.18 -12.60
C GLY A 291 -19.33 -8.08 -13.62
N ILE A 292 -18.49 -7.02 -13.67
CA ILE A 292 -18.64 -5.93 -14.64
C ILE A 292 -18.37 -6.41 -16.07
N ILE A 293 -17.35 -7.25 -16.29
CA ILE A 293 -17.02 -7.81 -17.61
C ILE A 293 -18.19 -8.63 -18.14
N TYR A 294 -18.76 -9.53 -17.33
CA TYR A 294 -19.92 -10.33 -17.74
C TYR A 294 -21.19 -9.47 -17.92
N LEU A 295 -21.35 -8.41 -17.14
CA LEU A 295 -22.44 -7.45 -17.33
C LEU A 295 -22.33 -6.78 -18.70
N ASN A 296 -21.15 -6.33 -19.09
CA ASN A 296 -20.88 -5.70 -20.40
C ASN A 296 -21.01 -6.72 -21.55
N TYR A 297 -20.71 -7.99 -21.30
CA TYR A 297 -20.95 -9.12 -22.24
C TYR A 297 -22.43 -9.54 -22.31
N LYS A 298 -23.30 -9.03 -21.40
CA LYS A 298 -24.73 -9.35 -21.26
C LYS A 298 -25.04 -10.77 -20.77
N ASP A 299 -24.07 -11.45 -20.15
CA ASP A 299 -24.33 -12.67 -19.38
C ASP A 299 -24.67 -12.30 -17.92
N TYR A 300 -25.92 -11.92 -17.70
CA TYR A 300 -26.40 -11.45 -16.42
C TYR A 300 -26.33 -12.51 -15.31
N LYS A 301 -26.45 -13.79 -15.69
CA LYS A 301 -26.33 -14.89 -14.71
C LYS A 301 -24.94 -14.97 -14.12
N LYS A 302 -23.91 -15.03 -14.95
CA LYS A 302 -22.52 -15.05 -14.49
C LYS A 302 -22.13 -13.73 -13.80
N ALA A 303 -22.58 -12.59 -14.31
CA ALA A 303 -22.37 -11.29 -13.66
C ALA A 303 -22.87 -11.30 -12.21
N LYS A 304 -24.08 -11.84 -11.98
CA LYS A 304 -24.69 -11.96 -10.66
C LYS A 304 -23.90 -12.90 -9.74
N GLU A 305 -23.45 -14.04 -10.24
CA GLU A 305 -22.63 -15.00 -9.47
C GLU A 305 -21.35 -14.33 -8.93
N TYR A 306 -20.61 -13.62 -9.78
CA TYR A 306 -19.41 -12.91 -9.40
C TYR A 306 -19.67 -11.74 -8.44
N MET A 307 -20.73 -10.95 -8.65
CA MET A 307 -21.08 -9.84 -7.75
C MET A 307 -21.54 -10.35 -6.37
N CYS A 308 -22.29 -11.46 -6.33
CA CYS A 308 -22.64 -12.08 -5.05
C CYS A 308 -21.40 -12.59 -4.31
N ALA A 309 -20.44 -13.16 -5.02
CA ALA A 309 -19.18 -13.59 -4.44
C ALA A 309 -18.39 -12.39 -3.90
N ALA A 310 -18.33 -11.26 -4.62
CA ALA A 310 -17.73 -10.02 -4.16
C ALA A 310 -18.39 -9.48 -2.89
N LEU A 311 -19.74 -9.43 -2.85
CA LEU A 311 -20.50 -8.99 -1.65
C LEU A 311 -20.26 -9.90 -0.44
N ASN A 312 -20.18 -11.21 -0.64
CA ASN A 312 -19.86 -12.16 0.42
C ASN A 312 -18.43 -11.98 0.92
N GLY A 313 -17.50 -11.67 0.03
CA GLY A 313 -16.13 -11.31 0.36
C GLY A 313 -16.06 -10.05 1.23
N LEU A 314 -16.87 -9.02 0.93
CA LEU A 314 -16.95 -7.80 1.75
C LEU A 314 -17.36 -8.07 3.20
N LYS A 315 -18.31 -8.99 3.42
CA LYS A 315 -18.73 -9.38 4.78
C LYS A 315 -17.61 -10.05 5.57
N LYS A 316 -16.74 -10.79 4.89
CA LYS A 316 -15.62 -11.52 5.48
C LYS A 316 -14.43 -10.62 5.78
N TYR A 317 -14.21 -9.58 4.97
CA TYR A 317 -13.04 -8.69 5.08
C TYR A 317 -13.47 -7.31 5.61
N LYS A 318 -13.31 -7.06 6.90
CA LYS A 318 -13.66 -5.79 7.57
C LYS A 318 -12.88 -4.55 7.13
N GLY A 319 -12.02 -4.63 6.13
CA GLY A 319 -11.08 -3.58 5.71
C GLY A 319 -11.48 -2.78 4.46
N TYR A 320 -12.62 -3.05 3.85
CA TYR A 320 -13.06 -2.28 2.68
C TYR A 320 -13.67 -0.94 3.08
N SER A 321 -13.33 0.11 2.30
CA SER A 321 -13.93 1.43 2.50
C SER A 321 -15.43 1.41 2.20
N ILE A 322 -16.20 2.31 2.84
CA ILE A 322 -17.63 2.50 2.57
C ILE A 322 -17.86 2.79 1.08
N MET A 323 -16.97 3.57 0.43
CA MET A 323 -17.07 3.87 -1.00
C MET A 323 -16.99 2.61 -1.86
N LYS A 324 -16.05 1.68 -1.54
CA LYS A 324 -15.91 0.42 -2.28
C LYS A 324 -17.11 -0.49 -2.06
N ASN A 325 -17.62 -0.55 -0.85
CA ASN A 325 -18.85 -1.27 -0.54
C ASN A 325 -20.01 -0.74 -1.37
N ASN A 326 -20.17 0.59 -1.48
CA ASN A 326 -21.21 1.23 -2.27
C ASN A 326 -21.02 0.98 -3.77
N GLU A 327 -19.79 0.97 -4.29
CA GLU A 327 -19.50 0.65 -5.69
C GLU A 327 -20.00 -0.77 -6.04
N ILE A 328 -19.59 -1.77 -5.26
CA ILE A 328 -20.00 -3.17 -5.49
C ILE A 328 -21.50 -3.35 -5.31
N LEU A 329 -22.10 -2.70 -4.31
CA LEU A 329 -23.54 -2.74 -4.10
C LEU A 329 -24.30 -2.12 -5.27
N ASN A 330 -23.85 -0.97 -5.79
CA ASN A 330 -24.48 -0.31 -6.96
C ASN A 330 -24.36 -1.18 -8.22
N ASN A 331 -23.21 -1.80 -8.45
CA ASN A 331 -23.03 -2.73 -9.58
C ASN A 331 -23.99 -3.92 -9.45
N THR A 332 -24.15 -4.46 -8.25
CA THR A 332 -25.11 -5.55 -7.99
C THR A 332 -26.55 -5.11 -8.23
N ILE A 333 -26.94 -3.95 -7.75
CA ILE A 333 -28.29 -3.39 -7.97
C ILE A 333 -28.56 -3.20 -9.46
N ASN A 334 -27.59 -2.73 -10.23
CA ASN A 334 -27.73 -2.56 -11.67
C ASN A 334 -28.01 -3.89 -12.39
N ILE A 335 -27.34 -4.98 -12.01
CA ILE A 335 -27.59 -6.32 -12.58
C ILE A 335 -29.05 -6.74 -12.32
N TYR A 336 -29.57 -6.56 -11.11
CA TYR A 336 -30.96 -6.91 -10.81
C TYR A 336 -31.97 -6.06 -11.59
N LYS A 337 -31.68 -4.79 -11.86
CA LYS A 337 -32.50 -3.93 -12.71
C LYS A 337 -32.56 -4.45 -14.15
N TYR A 338 -31.40 -4.79 -14.72
CA TYR A 338 -31.33 -5.35 -16.08
C TYR A 338 -32.06 -6.69 -16.19
N GLU A 339 -31.90 -7.61 -15.22
CA GLU A 339 -32.67 -8.87 -15.19
C GLU A 339 -34.18 -8.62 -15.19
N LYS A 340 -34.65 -7.66 -14.40
CA LYS A 340 -36.07 -7.32 -14.31
C LYS A 340 -36.60 -6.71 -15.61
N ASP A 341 -35.85 -5.84 -16.25
CA ASP A 341 -36.21 -5.22 -17.51
C ASP A 341 -36.27 -6.22 -18.64
N MET A 342 -35.34 -7.19 -18.69
CA MET A 342 -35.34 -8.29 -19.66
C MET A 342 -36.57 -9.19 -19.47
N SER A 343 -36.89 -9.60 -18.22
CA SER A 343 -38.06 -10.43 -17.94
C SER A 343 -39.37 -9.72 -18.31
N ASN A 344 -39.45 -8.42 -18.10
CA ASN A 344 -40.63 -7.63 -18.52
C ASN A 344 -40.74 -7.56 -20.06
N ASN A 345 -39.62 -7.40 -20.78
CA ASN A 345 -39.61 -7.36 -22.23
C ASN A 345 -39.96 -8.74 -22.84
N GLU A 346 -39.48 -9.84 -22.28
CA GLU A 346 -39.87 -11.19 -22.71
C GLU A 346 -41.36 -11.46 -22.50
N THR A 347 -41.91 -10.98 -21.39
CA THR A 347 -43.37 -11.08 -21.12
C THR A 347 -44.19 -10.26 -22.11
N ILE A 348 -43.70 -9.04 -22.46
CA ILE A 348 -44.38 -8.19 -23.46
C ILE A 348 -44.33 -8.82 -24.85
N VAL A 349 -43.19 -9.41 -25.25
CA VAL A 349 -43.02 -10.10 -26.54
C VAL A 349 -43.85 -11.38 -26.60
N ALA A 350 -43.93 -12.14 -25.49
CA ALA A 350 -44.76 -13.31 -25.43
C ALA A 350 -46.26 -12.97 -25.58
N ASN A 351 -46.71 -11.90 -24.86
CA ASN A 351 -48.09 -11.43 -24.91
C ASN A 351 -48.48 -10.85 -26.29
N SER A 352 -47.52 -10.25 -27.01
CA SER A 352 -47.75 -9.73 -28.37
C SER A 352 -47.81 -10.79 -29.45
N LYS A 353 -47.37 -12.03 -29.18
CA LYS A 353 -47.50 -13.19 -30.09
C LYS A 353 -48.85 -13.92 -29.97
N TYR A 354 -49.64 -13.60 -28.97
CA TYR A 354 -50.97 -14.18 -28.69
C TYR A 354 -52.10 -13.19 -28.88
N SER A 355 -51.82 -11.98 -29.35
CA SER A 355 -52.78 -10.95 -29.80
C SER A 355 -52.74 -10.85 -31.32
#